data_45a753f4466f4060df873df724af3bb6
#
_entry.id   45a753f4466f4060df873df724af3bb6
#
_cell.length_a   1.000
_cell.length_b   1.000
_cell.length_c   1.000
_cell.angle_alpha   90.00
_cell.angle_beta   90.00
_cell.angle_gamma   90.00
#
_symmetry.space_group_name_H-M   'P 1'
#
loop_
_entity.id
_entity.type
_entity.pdbx_description
1 polymer ?
#
loop_
_entity_poly.entity_id
_entity_poly.type
_entity_poly.pdbx_seq_one_letter_code
_entity_poly.pdbx_strand_id
1 'polypeptide(L)'
;MPLFVYVLGLAVFAQGTSEFMASGLVPGIAGELSVPVGAAATLTSAYAVGMIVGAPAMAVLSARWPRRRALAGFLAAFVVVHVIGAVTTSFPLLFGTRVVAAVVNAGFLAVAMPVAVALAPQGKQARATAILLAGITLSCVAGVPAGAVLGDLAGWRSAFWAVAALCLPALVLVFRSAPTGAATPPEVSIRREARELKARPVRQAMLLAALVNGATFATFAFLAVIATDVADLPAGAVSGLLAAFGVGAFLGVTVAGRTGDGELRRGLVLALCVLPVGWAALAATGAQPIALFVLATVQGGLSFGCGSALVARVMHVTPGAPTLGGSFATVALNVGAFLGPVLAGFVTESTADYRYAIWISAAIALVPLPFVLRKRSPVRS
;
A
#
# COMPACT_ATOMS: atom_id res chain seq x y z
N MET A 1 8.68 -10.35 23.24
CA MET A 1 7.78 -10.82 22.17
C MET A 1 8.17 -12.22 21.76
N PRO A 2 7.22 -13.14 21.52
CA PRO A 2 7.53 -14.44 20.93
C PRO A 2 8.21 -14.27 19.55
N LEU A 3 9.16 -15.13 19.23
CA LEU A 3 9.87 -15.13 17.93
C LEU A 3 8.89 -15.18 16.75
N PHE A 4 7.79 -15.91 16.93
CA PHE A 4 6.76 -16.07 15.90
C PHE A 4 6.14 -14.73 15.42
N VAL A 5 6.03 -13.72 16.30
CA VAL A 5 5.53 -12.39 15.92
C VAL A 5 6.50 -11.69 14.96
N TYR A 6 7.81 -11.86 15.14
CA TYR A 6 8.81 -11.33 14.22
C TYR A 6 8.81 -12.07 12.87
N VAL A 7 8.52 -13.38 12.89
CA VAL A 7 8.35 -14.19 11.67
C VAL A 7 7.15 -13.67 10.86
N LEU A 8 6.03 -13.37 11.52
CA LEU A 8 4.88 -12.72 10.86
C LEU A 8 5.26 -11.33 10.30
N GLY A 9 6.05 -10.55 11.05
CA GLY A 9 6.56 -9.25 10.58
C GLY A 9 7.45 -9.38 9.33
N LEU A 10 8.32 -10.40 9.26
CA LEU A 10 9.13 -10.71 8.08
C LEU A 10 8.25 -11.09 6.87
N ALA A 11 7.23 -11.92 7.09
CA ALA A 11 6.28 -12.27 6.03
C ALA A 11 5.54 -11.03 5.50
N VAL A 12 5.09 -10.14 6.40
CA VAL A 12 4.45 -8.87 6.03
C VAL A 12 5.41 -7.96 5.28
N PHE A 13 6.69 -7.92 5.67
CA PHE A 13 7.72 -7.18 4.92
C PHE A 13 7.89 -7.71 3.49
N ALA A 14 7.97 -9.03 3.30
CA ALA A 14 8.08 -9.64 1.97
C ALA A 14 6.84 -9.35 1.10
N GLN A 15 5.64 -9.44 1.69
CA GLN A 15 4.38 -9.17 1.00
C GLN A 15 4.23 -7.68 0.66
N GLY A 16 4.61 -6.78 1.57
CA GLY A 16 4.64 -5.34 1.31
C GLY A 16 5.67 -4.97 0.25
N THR A 17 6.85 -5.62 0.22
CA THR A 17 7.83 -5.44 -0.86
C THR A 17 7.20 -5.79 -2.21
N SER A 18 6.50 -6.92 -2.29
CA SER A 18 5.77 -7.29 -3.51
C SER A 18 4.72 -6.25 -3.89
N GLU A 19 3.97 -5.73 -2.93
CA GLU A 19 2.91 -4.74 -3.18
C GLU A 19 3.43 -3.53 -3.96
N PHE A 20 4.55 -2.98 -3.52
CA PHE A 20 5.08 -1.70 -4.01
C PHE A 20 6.21 -1.82 -5.03
N MET A 21 6.93 -2.97 -5.12
CA MET A 21 8.11 -3.12 -5.99
C MET A 21 7.83 -2.89 -7.47
N ALA A 22 6.58 -3.13 -7.92
CA ALA A 22 6.22 -3.03 -9.33
C ALA A 22 6.51 -1.64 -9.91
N SER A 23 6.38 -0.56 -9.12
CA SER A 23 6.67 0.82 -9.55
C SER A 23 8.14 1.02 -9.96
N GLY A 24 9.08 0.33 -9.31
CA GLY A 24 10.50 0.36 -9.66
C GLY A 24 10.87 -0.51 -10.85
N LEU A 25 9.98 -1.42 -11.27
CA LEU A 25 10.24 -2.41 -12.31
C LEU A 25 9.53 -2.10 -13.64
N VAL A 26 8.70 -1.04 -13.67
CA VAL A 26 7.89 -0.65 -14.83
C VAL A 26 8.70 -0.58 -16.14
N PRO A 27 9.87 0.11 -16.21
CA PRO A 27 10.63 0.19 -17.45
C PRO A 27 11.09 -1.17 -17.96
N GLY A 28 11.64 -2.00 -17.08
CA GLY A 28 12.12 -3.34 -17.44
C GLY A 28 11.01 -4.28 -17.90
N ILE A 29 9.84 -4.24 -17.24
CA ILE A 29 8.66 -5.03 -17.61
C ILE A 29 8.11 -4.57 -18.96
N ALA A 30 7.97 -3.25 -19.17
CA ALA A 30 7.47 -2.69 -20.42
C ALA A 30 8.35 -3.07 -21.62
N GLY A 31 9.67 -2.93 -21.48
CA GLY A 31 10.63 -3.28 -22.51
C GLY A 31 10.64 -4.75 -22.86
N GLU A 32 10.71 -5.64 -21.85
CA GLU A 32 10.83 -7.08 -22.10
C GLU A 32 9.52 -7.74 -22.59
N LEU A 33 8.37 -7.31 -22.04
CA LEU A 33 7.06 -7.83 -22.47
C LEU A 33 6.47 -7.08 -23.67
N SER A 34 7.18 -6.08 -24.20
CA SER A 34 6.76 -5.27 -25.35
C SER A 34 5.37 -4.66 -25.17
N VAL A 35 5.11 -4.10 -23.97
CA VAL A 35 3.86 -3.41 -23.64
C VAL A 35 4.12 -1.93 -23.35
N PRO A 36 3.11 -1.04 -23.56
CA PRO A 36 3.23 0.36 -23.18
C PRO A 36 3.58 0.53 -21.71
N VAL A 37 4.34 1.57 -21.36
CA VAL A 37 4.72 1.91 -19.98
C VAL A 37 3.48 2.09 -19.09
N GLY A 38 2.43 2.74 -19.61
CA GLY A 38 1.16 2.89 -18.92
C GLY A 38 0.51 1.54 -18.57
N ALA A 39 0.55 0.57 -19.52
CA ALA A 39 0.07 -0.78 -19.26
C ALA A 39 0.89 -1.46 -18.16
N ALA A 40 2.22 -1.38 -18.19
CA ALA A 40 3.09 -1.94 -17.16
C ALA A 40 2.83 -1.29 -15.78
N ALA A 41 2.58 0.01 -15.71
CA ALA A 41 2.25 0.73 -14.49
C ALA A 41 0.93 0.24 -13.85
N THR A 42 -0.01 -0.32 -14.64
CA THR A 42 -1.26 -0.91 -14.12
C THR A 42 -1.05 -2.18 -13.28
N LEU A 43 0.16 -2.75 -13.22
CA LEU A 43 0.46 -3.86 -12.30
C LEU A 43 0.30 -3.46 -10.82
N THR A 44 0.52 -2.18 -10.48
CA THR A 44 0.19 -1.63 -9.17
C THR A 44 -1.32 -1.62 -8.95
N SER A 45 -2.08 -1.21 -9.98
CA SER A 45 -3.55 -1.25 -9.96
C SER A 45 -4.11 -2.67 -9.85
N ALA A 46 -3.47 -3.66 -10.50
CA ALA A 46 -3.84 -5.07 -10.40
C ALA A 46 -3.76 -5.57 -8.95
N TYR A 47 -2.71 -5.19 -8.22
CA TYR A 47 -2.59 -5.54 -6.81
C TYR A 47 -3.70 -4.86 -5.99
N ALA A 48 -3.98 -3.60 -6.25
CA ALA A 48 -5.05 -2.87 -5.58
C ALA A 48 -6.44 -3.51 -5.80
N VAL A 49 -6.76 -3.99 -7.01
CA VAL A 49 -8.00 -4.75 -7.29
C VAL A 49 -8.09 -5.98 -6.38
N GLY A 50 -7.00 -6.75 -6.30
CA GLY A 50 -6.94 -7.91 -5.42
C GLY A 50 -7.17 -7.56 -3.95
N MET A 51 -6.63 -6.44 -3.45
CA MET A 51 -6.85 -5.96 -2.09
C MET A 51 -8.29 -5.47 -1.86
N ILE A 52 -8.90 -4.78 -2.82
CA ILE A 52 -10.29 -4.29 -2.73
C ILE A 52 -11.25 -5.46 -2.51
N VAL A 53 -11.09 -6.53 -3.28
CA VAL A 53 -11.93 -7.73 -3.18
C VAL A 53 -11.48 -8.62 -2.02
N GLY A 54 -10.17 -8.82 -1.90
CA GLY A 54 -9.56 -9.74 -0.96
C GLY A 54 -9.74 -9.33 0.50
N ALA A 55 -9.58 -8.04 0.84
CA ALA A 55 -9.62 -7.61 2.24
C ALA A 55 -10.98 -7.93 2.92
N PRO A 56 -12.14 -7.54 2.39
CA PRO A 56 -13.41 -7.90 3.02
C PRO A 56 -13.75 -9.39 2.88
N ALA A 57 -13.45 -10.01 1.73
CA ALA A 57 -13.74 -11.42 1.52
C ALA A 57 -12.93 -12.32 2.46
N MET A 58 -11.64 -12.07 2.58
CA MET A 58 -10.75 -12.88 3.42
C MET A 58 -10.96 -12.62 4.91
N ALA A 59 -11.34 -11.41 5.32
CA ALA A 59 -11.73 -11.14 6.71
C ALA A 59 -12.89 -12.04 7.17
N VAL A 60 -13.81 -12.35 6.26
CA VAL A 60 -14.96 -13.23 6.54
C VAL A 60 -14.60 -14.72 6.38
N LEU A 61 -13.98 -15.07 5.26
CA LEU A 61 -13.72 -16.48 4.90
C LEU A 61 -12.66 -17.11 5.80
N SER A 62 -11.56 -16.40 6.09
CA SER A 62 -10.46 -16.94 6.90
C SER A 62 -10.77 -17.01 8.39
N ALA A 63 -11.83 -16.33 8.87
CA ALA A 63 -12.20 -16.30 10.28
C ALA A 63 -12.50 -17.70 10.88
N ARG A 64 -12.88 -18.66 10.04
CA ARG A 64 -13.21 -20.05 10.44
C ARG A 64 -12.07 -21.04 10.21
N TRP A 65 -10.97 -20.62 9.59
CA TRP A 65 -9.90 -21.53 9.23
C TRP A 65 -8.93 -21.75 10.39
N PRO A 66 -8.37 -22.97 10.54
CA PRO A 66 -7.31 -23.22 11.49
C PRO A 66 -6.13 -22.29 11.21
N ARG A 67 -5.72 -21.49 12.20
CA ARG A 67 -4.74 -20.39 12.05
C ARG A 67 -3.47 -20.83 11.34
N ARG A 68 -2.91 -22.01 11.73
CA ARG A 68 -1.70 -22.56 11.12
C ARG A 68 -1.89 -22.87 9.64
N ARG A 69 -3.00 -23.55 9.28
CA ARG A 69 -3.27 -23.93 7.88
C ARG A 69 -3.55 -22.67 7.03
N ALA A 70 -4.26 -21.71 7.57
CA ALA A 70 -4.54 -20.45 6.88
C ALA A 70 -3.25 -19.67 6.58
N LEU A 71 -2.41 -19.41 7.59
CA LEU A 71 -1.15 -18.69 7.42
C LEU A 71 -0.20 -19.41 6.46
N ALA A 72 -0.02 -20.73 6.62
CA ALA A 72 0.83 -21.51 5.75
C ALA A 72 0.28 -21.58 4.32
N GLY A 73 -1.03 -21.79 4.15
CA GLY A 73 -1.68 -21.82 2.84
C GLY A 73 -1.58 -20.51 2.08
N PHE A 74 -1.80 -19.38 2.75
CA PHE A 74 -1.63 -18.06 2.15
C PHE A 74 -0.17 -17.79 1.77
N LEU A 75 0.81 -18.09 2.64
CA LEU A 75 2.22 -17.92 2.29
C LEU A 75 2.66 -18.83 1.15
N ALA A 76 2.24 -20.10 1.15
CA ALA A 76 2.54 -21.03 0.06
C ALA A 76 1.94 -20.55 -1.27
N ALA A 77 0.67 -20.13 -1.28
CA ALA A 77 0.02 -19.57 -2.46
C ALA A 77 0.74 -18.29 -2.92
N PHE A 78 1.19 -17.43 -2.00
CA PHE A 78 1.94 -16.22 -2.33
C PHE A 78 3.28 -16.54 -3.00
N VAL A 79 4.02 -17.54 -2.51
CA VAL A 79 5.25 -18.04 -3.16
C VAL A 79 4.96 -18.56 -4.57
N VAL A 80 3.92 -19.39 -4.72
CA VAL A 80 3.57 -19.97 -6.03
C VAL A 80 3.24 -18.90 -7.05
N VAL A 81 2.42 -17.90 -6.71
CA VAL A 81 2.07 -16.83 -7.66
C VAL A 81 3.27 -15.94 -8.01
N HIS A 82 4.24 -15.78 -7.10
CA HIS A 82 5.50 -15.07 -7.39
C HIS A 82 6.40 -15.87 -8.32
N VAL A 83 6.49 -17.19 -8.14
CA VAL A 83 7.20 -18.08 -9.07
C VAL A 83 6.55 -18.01 -10.46
N ILE A 84 5.23 -18.10 -10.55
CA ILE A 84 4.51 -17.95 -11.83
C ILE A 84 4.81 -16.58 -12.46
N GLY A 85 4.75 -15.49 -11.68
CA GLY A 85 5.08 -14.15 -12.13
C GLY A 85 6.53 -14.01 -12.62
N ALA A 86 7.48 -14.70 -11.97
CA ALA A 86 8.89 -14.66 -12.33
C ALA A 86 9.20 -15.40 -13.64
N VAL A 87 8.44 -16.43 -14.00
CA VAL A 87 8.69 -17.23 -15.21
C VAL A 87 7.81 -16.86 -16.40
N THR A 88 6.75 -16.07 -16.19
CA THR A 88 5.81 -15.73 -17.26
C THR A 88 6.41 -14.79 -18.28
N THR A 89 6.00 -14.99 -19.55
CA THR A 89 6.26 -14.10 -20.67
C THR A 89 4.99 -13.36 -21.14
N SER A 90 3.86 -13.60 -20.45
CA SER A 90 2.56 -13.04 -20.78
C SER A 90 2.18 -11.93 -19.79
N PHE A 91 1.98 -10.71 -20.28
CA PHE A 91 1.54 -9.59 -19.45
C PHE A 91 0.17 -9.84 -18.78
N PRO A 92 -0.87 -10.37 -19.47
CA PRO A 92 -2.13 -10.72 -18.81
C PRO A 92 -1.99 -11.73 -17.68
N LEU A 93 -1.10 -12.73 -17.84
CA LEU A 93 -0.84 -13.68 -16.77
C LEU A 93 -0.11 -13.02 -15.59
N LEU A 94 0.89 -12.16 -15.88
CA LEU A 94 1.57 -11.38 -14.86
C LEU A 94 0.58 -10.50 -14.09
N PHE A 95 -0.33 -9.82 -14.78
CA PHE A 95 -1.41 -9.03 -14.18
C PHE A 95 -2.30 -9.90 -13.27
N GLY A 96 -2.72 -11.06 -13.74
CA GLY A 96 -3.50 -12.02 -12.95
C GLY A 96 -2.77 -12.47 -11.68
N THR A 97 -1.45 -12.74 -11.76
CA THR A 97 -0.65 -13.11 -10.57
C THR A 97 -0.62 -11.99 -9.53
N ARG A 98 -0.63 -10.71 -9.94
CA ARG A 98 -0.68 -9.55 -9.02
C ARG A 98 -2.00 -9.49 -8.27
N VAL A 99 -3.12 -9.71 -8.97
CA VAL A 99 -4.46 -9.76 -8.34
C VAL A 99 -4.52 -10.89 -7.31
N VAL A 100 -4.09 -12.09 -7.69
CA VAL A 100 -4.11 -13.26 -6.79
C VAL A 100 -3.17 -13.06 -5.59
N ALA A 101 -1.95 -12.52 -5.82
CA ALA A 101 -1.01 -12.21 -4.75
C ALA A 101 -1.62 -11.27 -3.71
N ALA A 102 -2.36 -10.25 -4.15
CA ALA A 102 -3.03 -9.30 -3.27
C ALA A 102 -4.17 -9.93 -2.46
N VAL A 103 -5.01 -10.77 -3.09
CA VAL A 103 -6.07 -11.53 -2.38
C VAL A 103 -5.45 -12.41 -1.29
N VAL A 104 -4.37 -13.09 -1.62
CA VAL A 104 -3.64 -13.98 -0.71
C VAL A 104 -2.98 -13.19 0.42
N ASN A 105 -2.39 -12.01 0.11
CA ASN A 105 -1.84 -11.08 1.12
C ASN A 105 -2.93 -10.59 2.08
N ALA A 106 -4.10 -10.18 1.55
CA ALA A 106 -5.22 -9.77 2.38
C ALA A 106 -5.67 -10.89 3.33
N GLY A 107 -5.71 -12.14 2.85
CA GLY A 107 -6.01 -13.32 3.66
C GLY A 107 -4.95 -13.57 4.75
N PHE A 108 -3.69 -13.44 4.41
CA PHE A 108 -2.60 -13.57 5.38
C PHE A 108 -2.73 -12.51 6.49
N LEU A 109 -2.91 -11.25 6.15
CA LEU A 109 -3.05 -10.14 7.11
C LEU A 109 -4.27 -10.31 8.01
N ALA A 110 -5.40 -10.77 7.47
CA ALA A 110 -6.62 -11.02 8.22
C ALA A 110 -6.44 -12.05 9.35
N VAL A 111 -5.51 -13.01 9.17
CA VAL A 111 -5.18 -14.04 10.17
C VAL A 111 -3.96 -13.64 11.01
N ALA A 112 -2.93 -13.06 10.40
CA ALA A 112 -1.68 -12.75 11.06
C ALA A 112 -1.82 -11.70 12.17
N MET A 113 -2.62 -10.64 11.93
CA MET A 113 -2.84 -9.58 12.92
C MET A 113 -3.48 -10.09 14.21
N PRO A 114 -4.64 -10.77 14.20
CA PRO A 114 -5.22 -11.34 15.42
C PRO A 114 -4.30 -12.35 16.11
N VAL A 115 -3.56 -13.17 15.34
CA VAL A 115 -2.60 -14.15 15.90
C VAL A 115 -1.47 -13.45 16.62
N ALA A 116 -0.89 -12.40 16.04
CA ALA A 116 0.19 -11.63 16.66
C ALA A 116 -0.26 -10.99 17.99
N VAL A 117 -1.47 -10.41 18.00
CA VAL A 117 -2.06 -9.81 19.20
C VAL A 117 -2.35 -10.86 20.27
N ALA A 118 -2.91 -12.03 19.89
CA ALA A 118 -3.21 -13.11 20.82
C ALA A 118 -1.97 -13.76 21.46
N LEU A 119 -0.85 -13.78 20.76
CA LEU A 119 0.44 -14.31 21.24
C LEU A 119 1.24 -13.29 22.06
N ALA A 120 0.84 -12.03 22.05
CA ALA A 120 1.53 -10.98 22.80
C ALA A 120 1.31 -11.14 24.31
N PRO A 121 2.34 -10.95 25.16
CA PRO A 121 2.16 -10.86 26.59
C PRO A 121 1.17 -9.75 26.96
N GLN A 122 0.51 -9.88 28.12
CA GLN A 122 -0.41 -8.86 28.62
C GLN A 122 0.24 -7.46 28.62
N GLY A 123 -0.51 -6.46 28.13
CA GLY A 123 -0.04 -5.07 27.99
C GLY A 123 0.93 -4.81 26.82
N LYS A 124 1.28 -5.83 26.00
CA LYS A 124 2.19 -5.68 24.85
C LYS A 124 1.53 -5.89 23.49
N GLN A 125 0.19 -5.91 23.41
CA GLN A 125 -0.57 -6.14 22.18
C GLN A 125 -0.28 -5.05 21.12
N ALA A 126 -0.20 -3.78 21.54
CA ALA A 126 0.17 -2.67 20.66
C ALA A 126 1.56 -2.88 20.04
N ARG A 127 2.53 -3.44 20.80
CA ARG A 127 3.86 -3.75 20.26
C ARG A 127 3.83 -4.87 19.23
N ALA A 128 2.96 -5.88 19.37
CA ALA A 128 2.81 -6.94 18.39
C ALA A 128 2.27 -6.38 17.06
N THR A 129 1.22 -5.55 17.14
CA THR A 129 0.67 -4.85 15.98
C THR A 129 1.74 -3.96 15.31
N ALA A 130 2.51 -3.21 16.10
CA ALA A 130 3.57 -2.34 15.59
C ALA A 130 4.67 -3.12 14.84
N ILE A 131 5.01 -4.34 15.25
CA ILE A 131 5.99 -5.18 14.53
C ILE A 131 5.47 -5.55 13.12
N LEU A 132 4.20 -5.91 12.99
CA LEU A 132 3.63 -6.24 11.69
C LEU A 132 3.54 -5.00 10.79
N LEU A 133 3.06 -3.87 11.33
CA LEU A 133 2.99 -2.61 10.60
C LEU A 133 4.37 -2.07 10.20
N ALA A 134 5.39 -2.29 11.04
CA ALA A 134 6.78 -1.99 10.70
C ALA A 134 7.26 -2.79 9.49
N GLY A 135 6.76 -4.01 9.28
CA GLY A 135 7.03 -4.79 8.07
C GLY A 135 6.59 -4.05 6.81
N ILE A 136 5.38 -3.47 6.80
CA ILE A 136 4.86 -2.70 5.66
C ILE A 136 5.69 -1.44 5.41
N THR A 137 5.96 -0.64 6.45
CA THR A 137 6.73 0.59 6.28
C THR A 137 8.17 0.32 5.88
N LEU A 138 8.79 -0.73 6.42
CA LEU A 138 10.14 -1.13 6.06
C LEU A 138 10.23 -1.63 4.62
N SER A 139 9.15 -2.25 4.09
CA SER A 139 9.11 -2.64 2.68
C SER A 139 9.17 -1.44 1.73
N CYS A 140 8.56 -0.32 2.08
CA CYS A 140 8.66 0.91 1.30
C CYS A 140 10.08 1.50 1.34
N VAL A 141 10.76 1.46 2.51
CA VAL A 141 12.08 2.08 2.70
C VAL A 141 13.21 1.23 2.12
N ALA A 142 13.15 -0.07 2.29
CA ALA A 142 14.23 -0.99 1.92
C ALA A 142 13.82 -1.99 0.83
N GLY A 143 12.60 -2.53 0.90
CA GLY A 143 12.16 -3.59 -0.02
C GLY A 143 11.98 -3.08 -1.45
N VAL A 144 11.36 -1.93 -1.63
CA VAL A 144 11.12 -1.34 -2.97
C VAL A 144 12.42 -0.93 -3.65
N PRO A 145 13.32 -0.17 -3.00
CA PRO A 145 14.62 0.13 -3.58
C PRO A 145 15.47 -1.11 -3.87
N ALA A 146 15.48 -2.10 -2.97
CA ALA A 146 16.18 -3.36 -3.20
C ALA A 146 15.62 -4.11 -4.41
N GLY A 147 14.29 -4.11 -4.58
CA GLY A 147 13.63 -4.67 -5.76
C GLY A 147 14.04 -3.95 -7.04
N ALA A 148 14.15 -2.63 -7.03
CA ALA A 148 14.61 -1.84 -8.17
C ALA A 148 16.08 -2.14 -8.51
N VAL A 149 16.97 -2.20 -7.51
CA VAL A 149 18.39 -2.61 -7.71
C VAL A 149 18.48 -4.01 -8.31
N LEU A 150 17.72 -4.97 -7.79
CA LEU A 150 17.70 -6.33 -8.35
C LEU A 150 17.18 -6.34 -9.79
N GLY A 151 16.17 -5.52 -10.07
CA GLY A 151 15.62 -5.35 -11.41
C GLY A 151 16.62 -4.78 -12.40
N ASP A 152 17.44 -3.84 -11.98
CA ASP A 152 18.49 -3.21 -12.79
C ASP A 152 19.67 -4.18 -13.03
N LEU A 153 20.12 -4.89 -12.01
CA LEU A 153 21.29 -5.79 -12.09
C LEU A 153 20.99 -7.13 -12.76
N ALA A 154 19.82 -7.72 -12.54
CA ALA A 154 19.50 -9.10 -12.91
C ALA A 154 18.13 -9.25 -13.61
N GLY A 155 17.55 -8.15 -14.07
CA GLY A 155 16.24 -8.11 -14.71
C GLY A 155 15.10 -8.14 -13.70
N TRP A 156 13.93 -7.60 -14.09
CA TRP A 156 12.75 -7.44 -13.22
C TRP A 156 12.26 -8.74 -12.58
N ARG A 157 12.49 -9.89 -13.21
CA ARG A 157 12.12 -11.22 -12.70
C ARG A 157 12.85 -11.56 -11.40
N SER A 158 14.06 -11.07 -11.22
CA SER A 158 14.86 -11.31 -10.01
C SER A 158 14.18 -10.79 -8.74
N ALA A 159 13.44 -9.68 -8.83
CA ALA A 159 12.67 -9.15 -7.71
C ALA A 159 11.52 -10.10 -7.30
N PHE A 160 10.85 -10.75 -8.25
CA PHE A 160 9.81 -11.75 -7.96
C PHE A 160 10.41 -13.00 -7.31
N TRP A 161 11.57 -13.48 -7.79
CA TRP A 161 12.32 -14.58 -7.17
C TRP A 161 12.78 -14.24 -5.76
N ALA A 162 13.28 -13.01 -5.55
CA ALA A 162 13.72 -12.56 -4.22
C ALA A 162 12.55 -12.52 -3.22
N VAL A 163 11.38 -12.03 -3.61
CA VAL A 163 10.19 -12.04 -2.76
C VAL A 163 9.74 -13.47 -2.44
N ALA A 164 9.73 -14.37 -3.43
CA ALA A 164 9.41 -15.78 -3.22
C ALA A 164 10.39 -16.42 -2.22
N ALA A 165 11.70 -16.23 -2.42
CA ALA A 165 12.75 -16.75 -1.53
C ALA A 165 12.62 -16.17 -0.10
N LEU A 166 12.33 -14.88 0.04
CA LEU A 166 12.16 -14.21 1.33
C LEU A 166 10.95 -14.74 2.13
N CYS A 167 9.92 -15.25 1.44
CA CYS A 167 8.77 -15.89 2.09
C CYS A 167 9.05 -17.30 2.59
N LEU A 168 10.06 -18.03 2.06
CA LEU A 168 10.33 -19.43 2.43
C LEU A 168 10.67 -19.62 3.90
N PRO A 169 11.59 -18.84 4.52
CA PRO A 169 11.87 -18.95 5.95
C PRO A 169 10.63 -18.75 6.81
N ALA A 170 9.80 -17.74 6.47
CA ALA A 170 8.55 -17.49 7.17
C ALA A 170 7.58 -18.67 7.02
N LEU A 171 7.45 -19.25 5.82
CA LEU A 171 6.61 -20.41 5.56
C LEU A 171 7.03 -21.63 6.41
N VAL A 172 8.33 -21.95 6.44
CA VAL A 172 8.86 -23.06 7.25
C VAL A 172 8.59 -22.84 8.74
N LEU A 173 8.82 -21.61 9.24
CA LEU A 173 8.62 -21.30 10.66
C LEU A 173 7.12 -21.26 11.02
N VAL A 174 6.23 -20.83 10.13
CA VAL A 174 4.78 -20.93 10.30
C VAL A 174 4.35 -22.39 10.41
N PHE A 175 4.86 -23.26 9.54
CA PHE A 175 4.56 -24.69 9.61
C PHE A 175 5.00 -25.34 10.94
N ARG A 176 6.13 -24.89 11.50
CA ARG A 176 6.70 -25.48 12.73
C ARG A 176 6.10 -24.88 14.00
N SER A 177 5.79 -23.58 14.02
CA SER A 177 5.56 -22.81 15.26
C SER A 177 4.19 -22.14 15.37
N ALA A 178 3.36 -22.17 14.31
CA ALA A 178 2.05 -21.52 14.36
C ALA A 178 1.07 -22.27 15.29
N PRO A 179 0.23 -21.53 16.05
CA PRO A 179 -0.83 -22.13 16.87
C PRO A 179 -1.80 -22.94 16.02
N THR A 180 -2.18 -24.11 16.51
CA THR A 180 -3.09 -25.04 15.79
C THR A 180 -4.57 -24.76 16.06
N GLY A 181 -4.91 -23.91 17.02
CA GLY A 181 -6.31 -23.59 17.39
C GLY A 181 -7.09 -22.89 16.27
N ALA A 182 -8.38 -23.20 16.18
CA ALA A 182 -9.31 -22.44 15.33
C ALA A 182 -9.46 -21.01 15.85
N ALA A 183 -9.69 -20.05 14.96
CA ALA A 183 -10.12 -18.73 15.37
C ALA A 183 -11.56 -18.84 15.92
N THR A 184 -11.86 -18.16 17.02
CA THR A 184 -13.22 -18.00 17.49
C THR A 184 -13.94 -17.10 16.50
N PRO A 185 -15.02 -17.55 15.84
CA PRO A 185 -15.75 -16.70 14.90
C PRO A 185 -16.25 -15.44 15.63
N PRO A 186 -16.22 -14.27 15.00
CA PRO A 186 -16.81 -13.08 15.58
C PRO A 186 -18.33 -13.29 15.78
N GLU A 187 -18.83 -12.94 16.95
CA GLU A 187 -20.27 -13.06 17.31
C GLU A 187 -21.15 -12.06 16.53
N VAL A 188 -20.53 -11.10 15.84
CA VAL A 188 -21.25 -10.01 15.17
C VAL A 188 -21.63 -10.38 13.74
N SER A 189 -22.85 -10.03 13.36
CA SER A 189 -23.34 -10.26 12.00
C SER A 189 -22.63 -9.38 10.98
N ILE A 190 -21.93 -9.98 10.02
CA ILE A 190 -21.25 -9.30 8.90
C ILE A 190 -22.18 -8.34 8.14
N ARG A 191 -23.46 -8.71 7.99
CA ARG A 191 -24.48 -7.83 7.39
C ARG A 191 -24.70 -6.55 8.19
N ARG A 192 -24.63 -6.63 9.52
CA ARG A 192 -24.76 -5.47 10.39
C ARG A 192 -23.53 -4.55 10.25
N GLU A 193 -22.34 -5.13 10.27
CA GLU A 193 -21.08 -4.37 10.06
C GLU A 193 -21.06 -3.69 8.68
N ALA A 194 -21.47 -4.38 7.63
CA ALA A 194 -21.53 -3.80 6.28
C ALA A 194 -22.52 -2.62 6.15
N ARG A 195 -23.51 -2.50 7.04
CA ARG A 195 -24.41 -1.33 7.07
C ARG A 195 -23.71 -0.04 7.50
N GLU A 196 -22.61 -0.14 8.26
CA GLU A 196 -21.81 1.03 8.65
C GLU A 196 -21.29 1.81 7.43
N LEU A 197 -21.10 1.15 6.27
CA LEU A 197 -20.75 1.82 5.00
C LEU A 197 -21.78 2.87 4.54
N LYS A 198 -23.03 2.76 5.00
CA LYS A 198 -24.08 3.74 4.65
C LYS A 198 -23.94 5.04 5.42
N ALA A 199 -23.22 5.04 6.53
CA ALA A 199 -23.02 6.22 7.36
C ALA A 199 -22.19 7.28 6.62
N ARG A 200 -22.70 8.52 6.60
CA ARG A 200 -22.04 9.64 5.91
C ARG A 200 -20.59 9.89 6.39
N PRO A 201 -20.29 9.83 7.71
CA PRO A 201 -18.90 10.00 8.18
C PRO A 201 -17.94 8.94 7.64
N VAL A 202 -18.40 7.67 7.54
CA VAL A 202 -17.61 6.55 7.02
C VAL A 202 -17.28 6.79 5.55
N ARG A 203 -18.30 7.07 4.73
CA ARG A 203 -18.10 7.34 3.30
C ARG A 203 -17.19 8.53 3.04
N GLN A 204 -17.30 9.59 3.84
CA GLN A 204 -16.41 10.76 3.73
C GLN A 204 -14.96 10.40 4.08
N ALA A 205 -14.73 9.66 5.18
CA ALA A 205 -13.39 9.24 5.57
C ALA A 205 -12.76 8.32 4.51
N MET A 206 -13.53 7.36 3.97
CA MET A 206 -13.09 6.47 2.91
C MET A 206 -12.79 7.21 1.60
N LEU A 207 -13.63 8.18 1.21
CA LEU A 207 -13.40 8.99 0.02
C LEU A 207 -12.10 9.80 0.14
N LEU A 208 -11.86 10.43 1.30
CA LEU A 208 -10.63 11.18 1.54
C LEU A 208 -9.40 10.25 1.47
N ALA A 209 -9.49 9.05 2.06
CA ALA A 209 -8.42 8.06 1.98
C ALA A 209 -8.16 7.61 0.54
N ALA A 210 -9.21 7.35 -0.24
CA ALA A 210 -9.08 7.00 -1.65
C ALA A 210 -8.44 8.11 -2.50
N LEU A 211 -8.83 9.37 -2.28
CA LEU A 211 -8.29 10.51 -3.03
C LEU A 211 -6.82 10.75 -2.70
N VAL A 212 -6.43 10.73 -1.42
CA VAL A 212 -5.02 10.91 -1.02
C VAL A 212 -4.16 9.78 -1.57
N ASN A 213 -4.63 8.54 -1.45
CA ASN A 213 -3.87 7.41 -1.95
C ASN A 213 -3.83 7.37 -3.49
N GLY A 214 -4.91 7.78 -4.15
CA GLY A 214 -4.96 7.91 -5.61
C GLY A 214 -3.97 8.95 -6.13
N ALA A 215 -3.89 10.12 -5.50
CA ALA A 215 -2.88 11.11 -5.80
C ALA A 215 -1.46 10.58 -5.62
N THR A 216 -1.22 9.83 -4.53
CA THR A 216 0.09 9.23 -4.26
C THR A 216 0.51 8.24 -5.34
N PHE A 217 -0.37 7.29 -5.65
CA PHE A 217 -0.05 6.19 -6.57
C PHE A 217 -0.07 6.60 -8.04
N ALA A 218 -0.77 7.67 -8.41
CA ALA A 218 -0.70 8.25 -9.76
C ALA A 218 0.74 8.64 -10.13
N THR A 219 1.48 9.28 -9.22
CA THR A 219 2.91 9.59 -9.43
C THR A 219 3.81 8.38 -9.13
N PHE A 220 3.58 7.68 -8.02
CA PHE A 220 4.46 6.60 -7.56
C PHE A 220 4.65 5.48 -8.59
N ALA A 221 3.60 5.11 -9.32
CA ALA A 221 3.67 4.08 -10.36
C ALA A 221 4.57 4.48 -11.54
N PHE A 222 4.78 5.77 -11.76
CA PHE A 222 5.60 6.31 -12.85
C PHE A 222 6.93 6.89 -12.37
N LEU A 223 7.23 6.83 -11.06
CA LEU A 223 8.37 7.52 -10.47
C LEU A 223 9.71 7.07 -11.06
N ALA A 224 9.83 5.78 -11.40
CA ALA A 224 11.01 5.24 -12.08
C ALA A 224 11.20 5.85 -13.48
N VAL A 225 10.12 5.90 -14.26
CA VAL A 225 10.14 6.47 -15.63
C VAL A 225 10.34 7.98 -15.59
N ILE A 226 9.75 8.68 -14.62
CA ILE A 226 9.98 10.12 -14.42
C ILE A 226 11.47 10.38 -14.12
N ALA A 227 12.13 9.51 -13.35
CA ALA A 227 13.55 9.66 -13.06
C ALA A 227 14.41 9.52 -14.31
N THR A 228 14.13 8.51 -15.17
CA THR A 228 14.94 8.23 -16.36
C THR A 228 14.61 9.14 -17.53
N ASP A 229 13.33 9.30 -17.86
CA ASP A 229 12.89 9.91 -19.12
C ASP A 229 12.59 11.42 -18.99
N VAL A 230 12.39 11.93 -17.76
CA VAL A 230 12.09 13.35 -17.52
C VAL A 230 13.28 14.06 -16.86
N ALA A 231 13.93 13.42 -15.90
CA ALA A 231 15.06 14.01 -15.17
C ALA A 231 16.43 13.55 -15.69
N ASP A 232 16.46 12.73 -16.76
CA ASP A 232 17.67 12.17 -17.40
C ASP A 232 18.64 11.51 -16.39
N LEU A 233 18.07 10.88 -15.37
CA LEU A 233 18.86 10.21 -14.34
C LEU A 233 19.27 8.79 -14.82
N PRO A 234 20.47 8.32 -14.46
CA PRO A 234 20.86 6.95 -14.75
C PRO A 234 19.95 5.96 -14.00
N ALA A 235 19.73 4.76 -14.57
CA ALA A 235 18.88 3.73 -13.99
C ALA A 235 19.21 3.43 -12.52
N GLY A 236 20.49 3.40 -12.16
CA GLY A 236 20.93 3.21 -10.77
C GLY A 236 20.44 4.28 -9.78
N ALA A 237 20.05 5.49 -10.24
CA ALA A 237 19.51 6.52 -9.38
C ALA A 237 18.03 6.28 -8.99
N VAL A 238 17.31 5.46 -9.75
CA VAL A 238 15.90 5.12 -9.51
C VAL A 238 15.72 4.50 -8.12
N SER A 239 16.58 3.57 -7.75
CA SER A 239 16.55 2.94 -6.42
C SER A 239 16.76 3.95 -5.30
N GLY A 240 17.66 4.92 -5.49
CA GLY A 240 17.88 6.04 -4.56
C GLY A 240 16.66 6.94 -4.42
N LEU A 241 15.98 7.26 -5.53
CA LEU A 241 14.75 8.06 -5.52
C LEU A 241 13.59 7.33 -4.80
N LEU A 242 13.42 6.04 -5.07
CA LEU A 242 12.42 5.23 -4.39
C LEU A 242 12.73 5.08 -2.89
N ALA A 243 14.02 4.97 -2.52
CA ALA A 243 14.45 4.98 -1.12
C ALA A 243 14.12 6.32 -0.44
N ALA A 244 14.41 7.45 -1.11
CA ALA A 244 14.11 8.78 -0.59
C ALA A 244 12.60 8.96 -0.37
N PHE A 245 11.77 8.56 -1.32
CA PHE A 245 10.32 8.53 -1.18
C PHE A 245 9.89 7.65 0.02
N GLY A 246 10.46 6.45 0.14
CA GLY A 246 10.18 5.51 1.23
C GLY A 246 10.60 6.06 2.60
N VAL A 247 11.75 6.71 2.70
CA VAL A 247 12.19 7.40 3.94
C VAL A 247 11.19 8.49 4.32
N GLY A 248 10.75 9.30 3.35
CA GLY A 248 9.68 10.26 3.56
C GLY A 248 8.43 9.58 4.12
N ALA A 249 7.95 8.52 3.47
CA ALA A 249 6.77 7.77 3.87
C ALA A 249 6.87 7.24 5.32
N PHE A 250 8.04 6.67 5.68
CA PHE A 250 8.31 6.19 7.03
C PHE A 250 8.25 7.32 8.08
N LEU A 251 8.87 8.45 7.78
CA LEU A 251 8.84 9.62 8.66
C LEU A 251 7.41 10.14 8.83
N GLY A 252 6.65 10.25 7.75
CA GLY A 252 5.26 10.71 7.77
C GLY A 252 4.35 9.82 8.62
N VAL A 253 4.43 8.50 8.45
CA VAL A 253 3.68 7.53 9.28
C VAL A 253 4.12 7.61 10.74
N THR A 254 5.42 7.75 11.01
CA THR A 254 5.95 7.83 12.37
C THR A 254 5.45 9.09 13.08
N VAL A 255 5.46 10.24 12.40
CA VAL A 255 4.94 11.50 12.94
C VAL A 255 3.43 11.37 13.19
N ALA A 256 2.65 10.87 12.23
CA ALA A 256 1.21 10.67 12.40
C ALA A 256 0.88 9.74 13.58
N GLY A 257 1.67 8.67 13.78
CA GLY A 257 1.48 7.71 14.87
C GLY A 257 1.87 8.23 16.26
N ARG A 258 2.64 9.31 16.35
CA ARG A 258 3.05 9.95 17.62
C ARG A 258 2.19 11.15 18.00
N THR A 259 1.38 11.64 17.08
CA THR A 259 0.58 12.84 17.28
C THR A 259 -0.74 12.48 17.97
N GLY A 260 -1.14 13.24 18.99
CA GLY A 260 -2.45 13.08 19.65
C GLY A 260 -3.62 13.49 18.74
N ASP A 261 -4.84 13.00 19.04
CA ASP A 261 -6.02 13.14 18.18
C ASP A 261 -6.33 14.57 17.74
N GLY A 262 -6.19 15.56 18.61
CA GLY A 262 -6.46 16.97 18.29
C GLY A 262 -5.44 17.58 17.34
N GLU A 263 -4.18 17.30 17.56
CA GLU A 263 -3.06 17.74 16.72
C GLU A 263 -3.05 16.99 15.40
N LEU A 264 -3.36 15.68 15.43
CA LEU A 264 -3.50 14.84 14.24
C LEU A 264 -4.54 15.41 13.28
N ARG A 265 -5.68 15.88 13.79
CA ARG A 265 -6.72 16.51 12.96
C ARG A 265 -6.24 17.81 12.32
N ARG A 266 -5.52 18.67 13.06
CA ARG A 266 -4.96 19.92 12.51
C ARG A 266 -3.87 19.62 11.49
N GLY A 267 -2.97 18.70 11.79
CA GLY A 267 -1.93 18.25 10.90
C GLY A 267 -2.48 17.66 9.59
N LEU A 268 -3.54 16.84 9.68
CA LEU A 268 -4.20 16.28 8.51
C LEU A 268 -4.80 17.36 7.61
N VAL A 269 -5.49 18.38 8.18
CA VAL A 269 -6.03 19.51 7.40
C VAL A 269 -4.93 20.27 6.70
N LEU A 270 -3.86 20.61 7.42
CA LEU A 270 -2.71 21.32 6.84
C LEU A 270 -2.05 20.50 5.73
N ALA A 271 -1.78 19.22 5.98
CA ALA A 271 -1.18 18.34 4.98
C ALA A 271 -2.06 18.19 3.73
N LEU A 272 -3.38 18.08 3.87
CA LEU A 272 -4.30 18.05 2.73
C LEU A 272 -4.28 19.37 1.92
N CYS A 273 -4.02 20.52 2.54
CA CYS A 273 -3.86 21.78 1.83
C CYS A 273 -2.48 21.88 1.13
N VAL A 274 -1.44 21.32 1.71
CA VAL A 274 -0.07 21.38 1.16
C VAL A 274 0.16 20.34 0.07
N LEU A 275 -0.48 19.18 0.14
CA LEU A 275 -0.32 18.07 -0.83
C LEU A 275 -0.47 18.51 -2.29
N PRO A 276 -1.56 19.19 -2.73
CA PRO A 276 -1.70 19.58 -4.12
C PRO A 276 -0.64 20.56 -4.58
N VAL A 277 -0.22 21.50 -3.70
CA VAL A 277 0.86 22.46 -3.99
C VAL A 277 2.19 21.74 -4.17
N GLY A 278 2.50 20.77 -3.31
CA GLY A 278 3.72 19.97 -3.41
C GLY A 278 3.74 19.08 -4.67
N TRP A 279 2.61 18.47 -5.06
CA TRP A 279 2.51 17.74 -6.32
C TRP A 279 2.66 18.66 -7.53
N ALA A 280 2.04 19.84 -7.53
CA ALA A 280 2.20 20.83 -8.60
C ALA A 280 3.66 21.34 -8.70
N ALA A 281 4.30 21.59 -7.57
CA ALA A 281 5.72 21.98 -7.53
C ALA A 281 6.60 20.86 -8.11
N LEU A 282 6.35 19.60 -7.75
CA LEU A 282 7.06 18.45 -8.29
C LEU A 282 6.84 18.32 -9.80
N ALA A 283 5.62 18.52 -10.30
CA ALA A 283 5.32 18.47 -11.73
C ALA A 283 6.07 19.58 -12.51
N ALA A 284 6.14 20.77 -11.95
CA ALA A 284 6.83 21.90 -12.57
C ALA A 284 8.37 21.78 -12.54
N THR A 285 8.94 21.12 -11.53
CA THR A 285 10.40 21.06 -11.31
C THR A 285 10.96 19.64 -11.47
N GLY A 286 10.15 18.64 -11.82
CA GLY A 286 10.53 17.23 -11.85
C GLY A 286 11.65 16.86 -12.84
N ALA A 287 11.96 17.72 -13.80
CA ALA A 287 13.14 17.60 -14.66
C ALA A 287 14.47 17.94 -13.94
N GLN A 288 14.41 18.55 -12.75
CA GLN A 288 15.59 18.85 -11.97
C GLN A 288 15.86 17.75 -10.94
N PRO A 289 16.98 17.02 -11.00
CA PRO A 289 17.27 15.88 -10.12
C PRO A 289 17.12 16.18 -8.62
N ILE A 290 17.69 17.29 -8.15
CA ILE A 290 17.65 17.67 -6.73
C ILE A 290 16.21 17.93 -6.29
N ALA A 291 15.44 18.69 -7.07
CA ALA A 291 14.04 18.99 -6.78
C ALA A 291 13.19 17.70 -6.77
N LEU A 292 13.44 16.79 -7.72
CA LEU A 292 12.76 15.50 -7.79
C LEU A 292 12.99 14.69 -6.50
N PHE A 293 14.22 14.55 -6.03
CA PHE A 293 14.52 13.82 -4.79
C PHE A 293 13.89 14.47 -3.55
N VAL A 294 14.08 15.78 -3.39
CA VAL A 294 13.57 16.51 -2.21
C VAL A 294 12.05 16.48 -2.17
N LEU A 295 11.39 16.83 -3.27
CA LEU A 295 9.94 16.89 -3.32
C LEU A 295 9.31 15.49 -3.27
N ALA A 296 9.90 14.46 -3.89
CA ALA A 296 9.45 13.08 -3.76
C ALA A 296 9.50 12.61 -2.30
N THR A 297 10.57 12.93 -1.56
CA THR A 297 10.69 12.63 -0.13
C THR A 297 9.60 13.32 0.69
N VAL A 298 9.39 14.61 0.47
CA VAL A 298 8.37 15.40 1.17
C VAL A 298 6.97 14.87 0.86
N GLN A 299 6.67 14.62 -0.42
CA GLN A 299 5.37 14.09 -0.84
C GLN A 299 5.11 12.67 -0.34
N GLY A 300 6.15 11.82 -0.28
CA GLY A 300 6.07 10.51 0.40
C GLY A 300 5.65 10.66 1.86
N GLY A 301 6.27 11.59 2.59
CA GLY A 301 5.95 11.86 3.99
C GLY A 301 4.54 12.38 4.20
N LEU A 302 4.13 13.39 3.46
CA LEU A 302 2.80 13.97 3.55
C LEU A 302 1.71 12.95 3.17
N SER A 303 1.90 12.22 2.07
CA SER A 303 0.94 11.23 1.57
C SER A 303 0.72 10.07 2.53
N PHE A 304 1.79 9.43 2.98
CA PHE A 304 1.69 8.28 3.88
C PHE A 304 1.29 8.69 5.31
N GLY A 305 1.71 9.86 5.77
CA GLY A 305 1.23 10.45 7.02
C GLY A 305 -0.28 10.72 6.99
N CYS A 306 -0.79 11.34 5.92
CA CYS A 306 -2.22 11.51 5.70
C CYS A 306 -2.95 10.17 5.59
N GLY A 307 -2.39 9.21 4.84
CA GLY A 307 -2.95 7.87 4.69
C GLY A 307 -3.13 7.19 6.05
N SER A 308 -2.10 7.20 6.90
CA SER A 308 -2.15 6.64 8.25
C SER A 308 -3.22 7.31 9.12
N ALA A 309 -3.29 8.65 9.11
CA ALA A 309 -4.30 9.40 9.85
C ALA A 309 -5.73 9.09 9.35
N LEU A 310 -5.91 8.90 8.04
CA LEU A 310 -7.21 8.58 7.45
C LEU A 310 -7.62 7.13 7.73
N VAL A 311 -6.69 6.17 7.78
CA VAL A 311 -6.96 4.80 8.25
C VAL A 311 -7.48 4.83 9.69
N ALA A 312 -6.77 5.52 10.59
CA ALA A 312 -7.21 5.68 11.98
C ALA A 312 -8.60 6.33 12.06
N ARG A 313 -8.87 7.35 11.22
CA ARG A 313 -10.18 7.99 11.14
C ARG A 313 -11.28 7.04 10.66
N VAL A 314 -11.05 6.22 9.63
CA VAL A 314 -12.03 5.22 9.17
C VAL A 314 -12.36 4.27 10.31
N MET A 315 -11.36 3.73 10.99
CA MET A 315 -11.58 2.82 12.13
C MET A 315 -12.33 3.51 13.28
N HIS A 316 -12.04 4.77 13.58
CA HIS A 316 -12.73 5.53 14.62
C HIS A 316 -14.21 5.78 14.32
N VAL A 317 -14.56 5.99 13.05
CA VAL A 317 -15.97 6.23 12.65
C VAL A 317 -16.76 4.96 12.34
N THR A 318 -16.15 3.78 12.52
CA THR A 318 -16.77 2.46 12.33
C THR A 318 -16.76 1.60 13.60
N PRO A 319 -17.19 2.10 14.77
CA PRO A 319 -17.15 1.33 16.02
C PRO A 319 -18.06 0.09 15.97
N GLY A 320 -19.10 0.10 15.13
CA GLY A 320 -20.01 -1.02 14.91
C GLY A 320 -19.49 -2.10 13.96
N ALA A 321 -18.27 -1.98 13.44
CA ALA A 321 -17.67 -2.92 12.49
C ALA A 321 -16.27 -3.42 12.96
N PRO A 322 -16.20 -4.17 14.06
CA PRO A 322 -14.92 -4.64 14.60
C PRO A 322 -14.15 -5.57 13.65
N THR A 323 -14.85 -6.32 12.80
CA THR A 323 -14.25 -7.22 11.81
C THR A 323 -13.94 -6.50 10.49
N LEU A 324 -14.86 -5.67 10.00
CA LEU A 324 -14.76 -5.04 8.68
C LEU A 324 -14.17 -3.63 8.69
N GLY A 325 -14.05 -2.96 9.83
CA GLY A 325 -13.55 -1.57 9.90
C GLY A 325 -12.16 -1.41 9.28
N GLY A 326 -11.22 -2.32 9.57
CA GLY A 326 -9.92 -2.36 8.92
C GLY A 326 -9.99 -2.65 7.42
N SER A 327 -10.90 -3.54 7.01
CA SER A 327 -11.14 -3.85 5.58
C SER A 327 -11.68 -2.63 4.84
N PHE A 328 -12.56 -1.81 5.45
CA PHE A 328 -13.06 -0.57 4.84
C PHE A 328 -11.93 0.42 4.57
N ALA A 329 -11.01 0.58 5.53
CA ALA A 329 -9.83 1.43 5.33
C ALA A 329 -8.95 0.89 4.19
N THR A 330 -8.68 -0.42 4.17
CA THR A 330 -7.90 -1.08 3.11
C THR A 330 -8.56 -0.92 1.74
N VAL A 331 -9.87 -1.14 1.64
CA VAL A 331 -10.64 -0.94 0.39
C VAL A 331 -10.52 0.51 -0.08
N ALA A 332 -10.69 1.49 0.82
CA ALA A 332 -10.62 2.90 0.47
C ALA A 332 -9.25 3.29 -0.10
N LEU A 333 -8.16 2.89 0.57
CA LEU A 333 -6.80 3.13 0.08
C LEU A 333 -6.57 2.47 -1.28
N ASN A 334 -7.00 1.23 -1.45
CA ASN A 334 -6.76 0.48 -2.68
C ASN A 334 -7.65 0.92 -3.84
N VAL A 335 -8.84 1.48 -3.61
CA VAL A 335 -9.60 2.17 -4.66
C VAL A 335 -8.78 3.35 -5.22
N GLY A 336 -8.11 4.11 -4.37
CA GLY A 336 -7.17 5.15 -4.82
C GLY A 336 -5.97 4.58 -5.58
N ALA A 337 -5.31 3.56 -5.02
CA ALA A 337 -4.16 2.90 -5.64
C ALA A 337 -4.49 2.23 -6.97
N PHE A 338 -5.76 1.85 -7.20
CA PHE A 338 -6.26 1.39 -8.50
C PHE A 338 -6.47 2.55 -9.48
N LEU A 339 -7.26 3.55 -9.08
CA LEU A 339 -7.67 4.62 -9.98
C LEU A 339 -6.53 5.58 -10.34
N GLY A 340 -5.61 5.84 -9.41
CA GLY A 340 -4.50 6.77 -9.62
C GLY A 340 -3.63 6.41 -10.82
N PRO A 341 -2.97 5.23 -10.84
CA PRO A 341 -2.14 4.81 -11.97
C PRO A 341 -2.91 4.65 -13.28
N VAL A 342 -4.17 4.20 -13.24
CA VAL A 342 -5.02 4.07 -14.44
C VAL A 342 -5.26 5.44 -15.07
N LEU A 343 -5.66 6.44 -14.28
CA LEU A 343 -5.87 7.81 -14.77
C LEU A 343 -4.56 8.43 -15.27
N ALA A 344 -3.47 8.26 -14.52
CA ALA A 344 -2.16 8.75 -14.92
C ALA A 344 -1.68 8.09 -16.22
N GLY A 345 -1.82 6.77 -16.34
CA GLY A 345 -1.44 6.02 -17.55
C GLY A 345 -2.17 6.51 -18.79
N PHE A 346 -3.49 6.67 -18.69
CA PHE A 346 -4.29 7.16 -19.81
C PHE A 346 -3.85 8.56 -20.29
N VAL A 347 -3.55 9.47 -19.34
CA VAL A 347 -3.13 10.82 -19.70
C VAL A 347 -1.69 10.86 -20.22
N THR A 348 -0.77 10.12 -19.61
CA THR A 348 0.64 10.07 -20.04
C THR A 348 0.79 9.44 -21.44
N GLU A 349 0.01 8.42 -21.76
CA GLU A 349 -0.01 7.82 -23.11
C GLU A 349 -0.56 8.79 -24.17
N SER A 350 -1.60 9.57 -23.83
CA SER A 350 -2.20 10.52 -24.76
C SER A 350 -1.34 11.77 -24.99
N THR A 351 -0.51 12.16 -24.02
CA THR A 351 0.32 13.37 -24.06
C THR A 351 1.78 13.09 -24.40
N ALA A 352 2.22 11.83 -24.34
CA ALA A 352 3.61 11.39 -24.45
C ALA A 352 4.58 12.11 -23.46
N ASP A 353 4.05 12.56 -22.29
CA ASP A 353 4.84 13.25 -21.26
C ASP A 353 4.48 12.71 -19.88
N TYR A 354 5.44 12.05 -19.23
CA TYR A 354 5.24 11.43 -17.89
C TYR A 354 5.06 12.43 -16.75
N ARG A 355 5.35 13.72 -16.93
CA ARG A 355 5.05 14.76 -15.95
C ARG A 355 3.54 14.89 -15.69
N TYR A 356 2.71 14.50 -16.66
CA TYR A 356 1.26 14.50 -16.46
C TYR A 356 0.79 13.52 -15.39
N ALA A 357 1.54 12.45 -15.09
CA ALA A 357 1.24 11.61 -13.93
C ALA A 357 1.26 12.42 -12.62
N ILE A 358 2.22 13.37 -12.49
CA ILE A 358 2.33 14.24 -11.31
C ILE A 358 1.22 15.30 -11.31
N TRP A 359 0.87 15.86 -12.48
CA TRP A 359 -0.26 16.80 -12.59
C TRP A 359 -1.60 16.14 -12.22
N ILE A 360 -1.80 14.86 -12.57
CA ILE A 360 -2.97 14.08 -12.12
C ILE A 360 -2.96 13.94 -10.59
N SER A 361 -1.81 13.69 -9.98
CA SER A 361 -1.68 13.67 -8.51
C SER A 361 -2.11 15.00 -7.89
N ALA A 362 -1.66 16.12 -8.45
CA ALA A 362 -2.05 17.45 -8.00
C ALA A 362 -3.57 17.68 -8.14
N ALA A 363 -4.14 17.31 -9.27
CA ALA A 363 -5.57 17.45 -9.55
C ALA A 363 -6.43 16.61 -8.57
N ILE A 364 -6.08 15.34 -8.36
CA ILE A 364 -6.78 14.48 -7.40
C ILE A 364 -6.66 15.03 -5.98
N ALA A 365 -5.48 15.54 -5.59
CA ALA A 365 -5.25 16.10 -4.26
C ALA A 365 -6.00 17.42 -4.00
N LEU A 366 -6.47 18.12 -5.03
CA LEU A 366 -7.34 19.30 -4.90
C LEU A 366 -8.79 18.95 -4.52
N VAL A 367 -9.30 17.79 -4.93
CA VAL A 367 -10.69 17.37 -4.71
C VAL A 367 -11.12 17.38 -3.24
N PRO A 368 -10.28 16.98 -2.26
CA PRO A 368 -10.62 17.03 -0.84
C PRO A 368 -10.84 18.43 -0.26
N LEU A 369 -10.21 19.46 -0.83
CA LEU A 369 -10.15 20.81 -0.21
C LEU A 369 -11.52 21.42 0.13
N PRO A 370 -12.53 21.41 -0.77
CA PRO A 370 -13.85 21.95 -0.43
C PRO A 370 -14.53 21.25 0.75
N PHE A 371 -14.26 19.95 0.93
CA PHE A 371 -14.83 19.17 2.03
C PHE A 371 -14.15 19.45 3.37
N VAL A 372 -12.85 19.79 3.32
CA VAL A 372 -12.02 20.04 4.49
C VAL A 372 -12.16 21.47 4.96
N LEU A 373 -12.24 22.45 4.02
CA LEU A 373 -12.29 23.87 4.31
C LEU A 373 -13.71 24.37 4.69
N ARG A 374 -14.78 23.63 4.34
CA ARG A 374 -16.12 23.96 4.83
C ARG A 374 -16.15 23.89 6.36
N LYS A 375 -16.06 25.05 7.03
CA LYS A 375 -16.33 25.19 8.46
C LYS A 375 -17.68 24.54 8.73
N ARG A 376 -17.73 23.51 9.56
CA ARG A 376 -18.99 23.09 10.18
C ARG A 376 -19.47 24.29 10.99
N SER A 377 -20.56 24.93 10.58
CA SER A 377 -21.32 25.82 11.46
C SER A 377 -21.57 25.04 12.77
N PRO A 378 -21.34 25.62 13.93
CA PRO A 378 -21.67 24.96 15.17
C PRO A 378 -23.17 24.64 15.12
N VAL A 379 -23.51 23.37 15.31
CA VAL A 379 -24.90 22.98 15.57
C VAL A 379 -25.31 23.75 16.81
N ARG A 380 -26.18 24.72 16.66
CA ARG A 380 -26.86 25.38 17.77
C ARG A 380 -27.61 24.27 18.50
N SER A 381 -27.18 24.01 19.73
CA SER A 381 -27.88 23.21 20.75
C SER A 381 -29.23 23.81 21.08
#